data_1ca9f56142366fbc52bc411c52991eff
#
_entry.id   1ca9f56142366fbc52bc411c52991eff
#
_cell.length_a   1.000
_cell.length_b   1.000
_cell.length_c   1.000
_cell.angle_alpha   90.00
_cell.angle_beta   90.00
_cell.angle_gamma   90.00
#
_symmetry.space_group_name_H-M   'P 1'
#
loop_
_entity.id
_entity.type
_entity.pdbx_description
1 polymer ?
#
loop_
_entity_poly.entity_id
_entity_poly.type
_entity_poly.pdbx_seq_one_letter_code
_entity_poly.pdbx_strand_id
1 'polypeptide(L)'
;GIDFDEGMLTACNQLGLDVLQGDGIKYLKEQDSESKIVISAFHVVEHISFEDLQLFVEESLRVLKPGGLLIMETPNPENIRVATEYFYLDPTHIKPIPSSLLSFLPEFYGFARTKVIRLQESQDLLKQETANILQVIEGISPDYAVIAQKDASLEILSQFDDTFLKEYGLSLNSITNKFENRLLNIEAKASEAEAKASEAEAKASEAEAKASEAEAKASEAEAKASEAEAKA
;
A
#
# COMPACT_ATOMS: atom_id res chain seq x y z
N GLY A 1 22.50 3.42 -20.18
CA GLY A 1 22.19 4.20 -18.98
C GLY A 1 23.17 5.33 -18.76
N ILE A 2 22.83 6.28 -17.88
CA ILE A 2 23.67 7.43 -17.53
C ILE A 2 23.68 7.56 -16.01
N ASP A 3 24.87 7.71 -15.42
CA ASP A 3 25.03 7.90 -13.99
C ASP A 3 26.28 8.77 -13.73
N PHE A 4 26.31 9.48 -12.59
CA PHE A 4 27.49 10.21 -12.12
C PHE A 4 28.51 9.30 -11.44
N ASP A 5 28.04 8.19 -10.82
CA ASP A 5 28.87 7.30 -10.01
C ASP A 5 29.67 6.33 -10.86
N GLU A 6 30.99 6.51 -10.88
CA GLU A 6 31.92 5.65 -11.63
C GLU A 6 31.91 4.20 -11.12
N GLY A 7 31.63 3.98 -9.82
CA GLY A 7 31.55 2.65 -9.22
C GLY A 7 30.37 1.86 -9.77
N MET A 8 29.20 2.51 -9.86
CA MET A 8 28.00 1.91 -10.46
C MET A 8 28.22 1.61 -11.93
N LEU A 9 28.83 2.53 -12.69
CA LEU A 9 29.13 2.35 -14.11
C LEU A 9 30.14 1.22 -14.34
N THR A 10 31.10 1.02 -13.44
CA THR A 10 32.05 -0.09 -13.52
C THR A 10 31.33 -1.43 -13.45
N ALA A 11 30.39 -1.61 -12.52
CA ALA A 11 29.58 -2.82 -12.41
C ALA A 11 28.70 -3.04 -13.66
N CYS A 12 28.08 -1.98 -14.17
CA CYS A 12 27.28 -2.03 -15.40
C CYS A 12 28.12 -2.43 -16.63
N ASN A 13 29.32 -1.89 -16.77
CA ASN A 13 30.25 -2.24 -17.86
C ASN A 13 30.69 -3.71 -17.80
N GLN A 14 30.91 -4.26 -16.59
CA GLN A 14 31.22 -5.68 -16.41
C GLN A 14 30.09 -6.60 -16.86
N LEU A 15 28.84 -6.13 -16.79
CA LEU A 15 27.65 -6.81 -17.28
C LEU A 15 27.40 -6.58 -18.79
N GLY A 16 28.26 -5.82 -19.47
CA GLY A 16 28.12 -5.50 -20.90
C GLY A 16 26.99 -4.52 -21.21
N LEU A 17 26.55 -3.72 -20.23
CA LEU A 17 25.53 -2.70 -20.44
C LEU A 17 26.14 -1.45 -21.07
N ASP A 18 25.37 -0.81 -21.95
CA ASP A 18 25.73 0.47 -22.57
C ASP A 18 25.46 1.61 -21.58
N VAL A 19 26.53 2.17 -21.02
CA VAL A 19 26.47 3.19 -19.98
C VAL A 19 27.46 4.32 -20.23
N LEU A 20 27.09 5.54 -19.81
CA LEU A 20 27.87 6.75 -19.92
C LEU A 20 27.96 7.44 -18.56
N GLN A 21 29.15 7.96 -18.22
CA GLN A 21 29.31 8.83 -17.06
C GLN A 21 28.86 10.25 -17.42
N GLY A 22 27.93 10.82 -16.64
CA GLY A 22 27.51 12.19 -16.86
C GLY A 22 26.18 12.56 -16.25
N ASP A 23 25.75 13.77 -16.59
CA ASP A 23 24.48 14.36 -16.20
C ASP A 23 23.38 13.92 -17.16
N GLY A 24 22.39 13.19 -16.66
CA GLY A 24 21.25 12.69 -17.43
C GLY A 24 20.40 13.80 -18.05
N ILE A 25 20.21 14.94 -17.36
CA ILE A 25 19.44 16.08 -17.88
C ILE A 25 20.19 16.76 -19.00
N LYS A 26 21.49 16.97 -18.81
CA LYS A 26 22.33 17.52 -19.87
C LYS A 26 22.34 16.63 -21.11
N TYR A 27 22.45 15.32 -20.92
CA TYR A 27 22.37 14.35 -22.01
C TYR A 27 21.03 14.43 -22.75
N LEU A 28 19.87 14.55 -22.02
CA LEU A 28 18.57 14.70 -22.66
C LEU A 28 18.49 15.94 -23.54
N LYS A 29 19.03 17.07 -23.10
CA LYS A 29 19.08 18.32 -23.89
C LYS A 29 19.80 18.16 -25.24
N GLU A 30 20.76 17.27 -25.30
CA GLU A 30 21.55 16.99 -26.51
C GLU A 30 20.89 15.98 -27.45
N GLN A 31 19.78 15.32 -27.00
CA GLN A 31 19.06 14.37 -27.84
C GLN A 31 18.09 15.07 -28.78
N ASP A 32 17.88 14.48 -29.95
CA ASP A 32 16.86 14.92 -30.89
C ASP A 32 15.45 14.73 -30.32
N SER A 33 14.53 15.62 -30.70
CA SER A 33 13.11 15.45 -30.38
C SER A 33 12.60 14.13 -30.97
N GLU A 34 11.71 13.46 -30.24
CA GLU A 34 11.04 12.21 -30.66
C GLU A 34 12.03 11.08 -31.04
N SER A 35 13.17 11.01 -30.33
CA SER A 35 14.23 10.02 -30.57
C SER A 35 14.14 8.79 -29.67
N LYS A 36 13.47 8.87 -28.49
CA LYS A 36 13.40 7.79 -27.50
C LYS A 36 11.96 7.26 -27.37
N ILE A 37 11.84 5.99 -26.98
CA ILE A 37 10.54 5.35 -26.71
C ILE A 37 10.25 5.33 -25.21
N VAL A 38 11.28 5.13 -24.38
CA VAL A 38 11.18 5.11 -22.92
C VAL A 38 12.33 5.92 -22.33
N ILE A 39 12.01 6.73 -21.34
CA ILE A 39 12.95 7.40 -20.44
C ILE A 39 12.62 6.95 -19.03
N SER A 40 13.62 6.50 -18.26
CA SER A 40 13.44 6.10 -16.88
C SER A 40 14.45 6.77 -15.96
N ALA A 41 13.99 7.14 -14.77
CA ALA A 41 14.80 7.64 -13.67
C ALA A 41 14.42 6.82 -12.41
N PHE A 42 15.32 5.92 -11.99
CA PHE A 42 15.15 5.08 -10.82
C PHE A 42 16.01 5.63 -9.69
N HIS A 43 15.40 6.10 -8.62
CA HIS A 43 16.08 6.74 -7.49
C HIS A 43 17.01 7.89 -7.93
N VAL A 44 16.46 8.82 -8.72
CA VAL A 44 17.16 10.00 -9.22
C VAL A 44 16.44 11.28 -8.79
N VAL A 45 15.11 11.29 -8.84
CA VAL A 45 14.32 12.51 -8.71
C VAL A 45 14.38 13.12 -7.31
N GLU A 46 14.66 12.32 -6.29
CA GLU A 46 14.87 12.75 -4.90
C GLU A 46 16.23 13.42 -4.65
N HIS A 47 17.17 13.28 -5.60
CA HIS A 47 18.53 13.82 -5.51
C HIS A 47 18.72 15.13 -6.29
N ILE A 48 17.74 15.56 -7.07
CA ILE A 48 17.84 16.75 -7.92
C ILE A 48 16.98 17.89 -7.39
N SER A 49 17.31 19.12 -7.77
CA SER A 49 16.50 20.30 -7.43
C SER A 49 15.12 20.22 -8.08
N PHE A 50 14.15 20.98 -7.55
CA PHE A 50 12.81 21.02 -8.16
C PHE A 50 12.85 21.61 -9.57
N GLU A 51 13.71 22.59 -9.79
CA GLU A 51 13.95 23.19 -11.10
C GLU A 51 14.51 22.18 -12.08
N ASP A 52 15.47 21.35 -11.65
CA ASP A 52 16.03 20.28 -12.48
C ASP A 52 15.00 19.18 -12.75
N LEU A 53 14.14 18.85 -11.78
CA LEU A 53 13.04 17.91 -11.98
C LEU A 53 12.04 18.42 -13.03
N GLN A 54 11.69 19.70 -12.97
CA GLN A 54 10.83 20.33 -13.98
C GLN A 54 11.47 20.23 -15.38
N LEU A 55 12.74 20.58 -15.48
CA LEU A 55 13.51 20.51 -16.72
C LEU A 55 13.63 19.07 -17.24
N PHE A 56 13.84 18.09 -16.36
CA PHE A 56 13.88 16.67 -16.70
C PHE A 56 12.54 16.21 -17.33
N VAL A 57 11.42 16.60 -16.75
CA VAL A 57 10.07 16.24 -17.26
C VAL A 57 9.82 16.92 -18.61
N GLU A 58 10.14 18.21 -18.75
CA GLU A 58 9.97 18.97 -20.00
C GLU A 58 10.80 18.38 -21.14
N GLU A 59 12.11 18.14 -20.90
CA GLU A 59 12.99 17.56 -21.89
C GLU A 59 12.61 16.11 -22.23
N SER A 60 12.12 15.34 -21.23
CA SER A 60 11.62 14.00 -21.48
C SER A 60 10.41 14.02 -22.43
N LEU A 61 9.48 14.95 -22.23
CA LEU A 61 8.35 15.11 -23.15
C LEU A 61 8.80 15.43 -24.58
N ARG A 62 9.81 16.30 -24.73
CA ARG A 62 10.36 16.67 -26.05
C ARG A 62 11.02 15.47 -26.74
N VAL A 63 11.83 14.72 -26.00
CA VAL A 63 12.68 13.64 -26.55
C VAL A 63 11.88 12.35 -26.79
N LEU A 64 10.81 12.10 -26.05
CA LEU A 64 9.96 10.93 -26.26
C LEU A 64 9.22 11.00 -27.59
N LYS A 65 9.13 9.87 -28.27
CA LYS A 65 8.23 9.67 -29.41
C LYS A 65 6.77 9.72 -28.98
N PRO A 66 5.81 10.02 -29.89
CA PRO A 66 4.39 9.87 -29.59
C PRO A 66 4.08 8.49 -28.99
N GLY A 67 3.34 8.46 -27.87
CA GLY A 67 3.05 7.25 -27.10
C GLY A 67 4.17 6.73 -26.20
N GLY A 68 5.34 7.36 -26.22
CA GLY A 68 6.48 7.00 -25.38
C GLY A 68 6.24 7.24 -23.90
N LEU A 69 7.00 6.55 -23.06
CA LEU A 69 6.81 6.52 -21.60
C LEU A 69 7.96 7.21 -20.87
N LEU A 70 7.60 8.07 -19.90
CA LEU A 70 8.48 8.52 -18.83
C LEU A 70 8.16 7.73 -17.56
N ILE A 71 9.16 7.16 -16.91
CA ILE A 71 9.04 6.39 -15.67
C ILE A 71 9.97 7.02 -14.62
N MET A 72 9.41 7.44 -13.49
CA MET A 72 10.16 8.04 -12.38
C MET A 72 9.84 7.27 -11.10
N GLU A 73 10.81 6.53 -10.57
CA GLU A 73 10.72 5.78 -9.32
C GLU A 73 11.48 6.50 -8.20
N THR A 74 10.90 6.54 -6.99
CA THR A 74 11.46 7.22 -5.82
C THR A 74 10.87 6.65 -4.52
N PRO A 75 11.54 6.83 -3.35
CA PRO A 75 11.00 6.43 -2.07
C PRO A 75 9.62 7.04 -1.78
N ASN A 76 8.72 6.23 -1.22
CA ASN A 76 7.32 6.57 -1.03
C ASN A 76 7.05 7.24 0.32
N PRO A 77 6.77 8.55 0.39
CA PRO A 77 6.47 9.23 1.65
C PRO A 77 5.09 8.88 2.24
N GLU A 78 4.22 8.12 1.54
CA GLU A 78 3.02 7.55 2.18
C GLU A 78 3.40 6.50 3.24
N ASN A 79 4.53 5.83 3.10
CA ASN A 79 5.08 4.91 4.09
C ASN A 79 5.74 5.71 5.22
N ILE A 80 5.19 5.63 6.43
CA ILE A 80 5.62 6.44 7.58
C ILE A 80 7.09 6.17 7.93
N ARG A 81 7.55 4.91 7.87
CA ARG A 81 8.95 4.55 8.13
C ARG A 81 9.88 5.15 7.08
N VAL A 82 9.49 5.12 5.81
CA VAL A 82 10.24 5.77 4.74
C VAL A 82 10.30 7.28 4.98
N ALA A 83 9.15 7.92 5.21
CA ALA A 83 9.06 9.37 5.38
C ALA A 83 9.79 9.92 6.61
N THR A 84 9.93 9.13 7.68
CA THR A 84 10.50 9.60 8.96
C THR A 84 11.91 9.11 9.25
N GLU A 85 12.36 8.03 8.61
CA GLU A 85 13.63 7.39 8.92
C GLU A 85 14.42 7.03 7.64
N TYR A 86 13.90 6.13 6.81
CA TYR A 86 14.70 5.51 5.74
C TYR A 86 15.11 6.48 4.65
N PHE A 87 14.27 7.45 4.31
CA PHE A 87 14.60 8.49 3.35
C PHE A 87 15.87 9.27 3.75
N TYR A 88 16.06 9.51 5.04
CA TYR A 88 17.18 10.32 5.57
C TYR A 88 18.45 9.52 5.84
N LEU A 89 18.46 8.20 5.55
CA LEU A 89 19.68 7.39 5.64
C LEU A 89 20.66 7.71 4.52
N ASP A 90 20.17 8.19 3.39
CA ASP A 90 21.01 8.73 2.32
C ASP A 90 21.10 10.27 2.47
N PRO A 91 22.31 10.80 2.80
CA PRO A 91 22.48 12.24 2.99
C PRO A 91 22.39 13.05 1.69
N THR A 92 22.36 12.40 0.53
CA THR A 92 22.24 13.05 -0.78
C THR A 92 20.77 13.27 -1.19
N HIS A 93 19.81 12.68 -0.49
CA HIS A 93 18.41 12.95 -0.67
C HIS A 93 18.06 14.40 -0.27
N ILE A 94 17.43 15.14 -1.17
CA ILE A 94 17.05 16.54 -0.91
C ILE A 94 15.74 16.62 -0.12
N LYS A 95 14.69 15.97 -0.63
CA LYS A 95 13.36 15.93 0.04
C LYS A 95 12.51 14.77 -0.48
N PRO A 96 11.65 14.20 0.36
CA PRO A 96 10.63 13.26 -0.11
C PRO A 96 9.66 13.95 -1.08
N ILE A 97 9.29 13.28 -2.16
CA ILE A 97 8.38 13.81 -3.17
C ILE A 97 7.04 13.09 -3.04
N PRO A 98 5.92 13.78 -2.69
CA PRO A 98 4.60 13.17 -2.70
C PRO A 98 4.21 12.70 -4.10
N SER A 99 3.56 11.54 -4.21
CA SER A 99 3.14 10.97 -5.50
C SER A 99 2.20 11.90 -6.27
N SER A 100 1.37 12.68 -5.57
CA SER A 100 0.51 13.70 -6.18
C SER A 100 1.29 14.84 -6.83
N LEU A 101 2.44 15.24 -6.28
CA LEU A 101 3.30 16.25 -6.90
C LEU A 101 4.04 15.67 -8.11
N LEU A 102 4.60 14.46 -7.98
CA LEU A 102 5.36 13.84 -9.07
C LEU A 102 4.46 13.46 -10.25
N SER A 103 3.19 13.10 -10.02
CA SER A 103 2.24 12.84 -11.11
C SER A 103 1.70 14.12 -11.75
N PHE A 104 1.55 15.21 -10.97
CA PHE A 104 1.08 16.49 -11.48
C PHE A 104 2.06 17.11 -12.50
N LEU A 105 3.37 16.96 -12.30
CA LEU A 105 4.36 17.57 -13.19
C LEU A 105 4.22 17.13 -14.66
N PRO A 106 4.20 15.84 -15.00
CA PRO A 106 3.99 15.42 -16.38
C PRO A 106 2.66 15.91 -16.97
N GLU A 107 1.58 15.91 -16.17
CA GLU A 107 0.28 16.43 -16.61
C GLU A 107 0.37 17.92 -16.95
N PHE A 108 1.02 18.70 -16.10
CA PHE A 108 1.25 20.13 -16.31
C PHE A 108 2.06 20.43 -17.58
N TYR A 109 3.06 19.59 -17.88
CA TYR A 109 3.86 19.74 -19.11
C TYR A 109 3.20 19.17 -20.37
N GLY A 110 2.10 18.46 -20.27
CA GLY A 110 1.29 18.02 -21.42
C GLY A 110 1.44 16.55 -21.81
N PHE A 111 1.85 15.68 -20.88
CA PHE A 111 1.65 14.25 -21.07
C PHE A 111 0.16 13.92 -21.08
N ALA A 112 -0.27 12.97 -21.92
CA ALA A 112 -1.67 12.64 -22.11
C ALA A 112 -2.29 11.96 -20.89
N ARG A 113 -1.53 11.19 -20.14
CA ARG A 113 -1.98 10.50 -18.92
C ARG A 113 -0.82 10.13 -18.01
N THR A 114 -1.15 9.98 -16.73
CA THR A 114 -0.21 9.53 -15.69
C THR A 114 -0.78 8.37 -14.88
N LYS A 115 0.07 7.56 -14.28
CA LYS A 115 -0.29 6.50 -13.35
C LYS A 115 0.74 6.41 -12.24
N VAL A 116 0.26 6.40 -11.00
CA VAL A 116 1.09 6.05 -9.83
C VAL A 116 1.07 4.54 -9.66
N ILE A 117 2.24 3.93 -9.64
CA ILE A 117 2.46 2.51 -9.36
C ILE A 117 3.22 2.41 -8.05
N ARG A 118 2.67 1.69 -7.07
CA ARG A 118 3.33 1.41 -5.80
C ARG A 118 4.08 0.10 -5.90
N LEU A 119 5.27 0.05 -5.30
CA LEU A 119 6.27 -0.99 -5.56
C LEU A 119 6.85 -1.55 -4.26
N GLN A 120 7.37 -2.77 -4.34
CA GLN A 120 8.19 -3.42 -3.30
C GLN A 120 7.46 -3.71 -1.98
N GLU A 121 6.12 -3.71 -1.97
CA GLU A 121 5.35 -4.13 -0.81
C GLU A 121 5.52 -5.61 -0.50
N SER A 122 5.23 -5.99 0.75
CA SER A 122 5.14 -7.39 1.16
C SER A 122 4.04 -8.12 0.40
N GLN A 123 4.41 -9.19 -0.34
CA GLN A 123 3.45 -10.02 -1.08
C GLN A 123 2.45 -10.73 -0.15
N ASP A 124 2.85 -11.04 1.09
CA ASP A 124 1.97 -11.62 2.09
C ASP A 124 0.94 -10.59 2.56
N LEU A 125 1.38 -9.37 2.83
CA LEU A 125 0.48 -8.28 3.25
C LEU A 125 -0.50 -7.88 2.14
N LEU A 126 -0.06 -7.94 0.88
CA LEU A 126 -0.93 -7.67 -0.27
C LEU A 126 -2.12 -8.65 -0.30
N LYS A 127 -1.90 -9.93 0.02
CA LYS A 127 -2.90 -10.99 0.01
C LYS A 127 -3.79 -11.05 1.26
N GLN A 128 -3.35 -10.48 2.38
CA GLN A 128 -4.12 -10.46 3.63
C GLN A 128 -5.35 -9.55 3.51
N GLU A 129 -6.46 -9.97 4.11
CA GLU A 129 -7.69 -9.16 4.18
C GLU A 129 -7.66 -8.13 5.33
N THR A 130 -6.84 -8.39 6.33
CA THR A 130 -6.70 -7.54 7.53
C THR A 130 -5.25 -7.15 7.78
N ALA A 131 -5.04 -6.01 8.45
CA ALA A 131 -3.73 -5.54 8.89
C ALA A 131 -3.73 -5.20 10.38
N ASN A 132 -2.57 -5.19 11.00
CA ASN A 132 -2.37 -4.64 12.35
C ASN A 132 -1.83 -3.21 12.27
N ILE A 133 -1.76 -2.52 13.42
CA ILE A 133 -1.31 -1.12 13.48
C ILE A 133 0.15 -0.94 13.00
N LEU A 134 1.04 -1.89 13.28
CA LEU A 134 2.41 -1.84 12.81
C LEU A 134 2.47 -1.92 11.28
N GLN A 135 1.64 -2.78 10.68
CA GLN A 135 1.53 -2.87 9.22
C GLN A 135 0.93 -1.61 8.59
N VAL A 136 0.10 -0.84 9.30
CA VAL A 136 -0.34 0.49 8.82
C VAL A 136 0.83 1.48 8.79
N ILE A 137 1.76 1.39 9.74
CA ILE A 137 2.90 2.30 9.84
C ILE A 137 3.98 2.00 8.80
N GLU A 138 4.28 0.72 8.56
CA GLU A 138 5.45 0.30 7.76
C GLU A 138 5.11 -0.60 6.55
N GLY A 139 3.85 -1.03 6.41
CA GLY A 139 3.48 -2.00 5.38
C GLY A 139 3.01 -1.39 4.05
N ILE A 140 2.92 -0.06 3.95
CA ILE A 140 2.69 0.64 2.68
C ILE A 140 3.88 0.37 1.76
N SER A 141 3.64 0.25 0.46
CA SER A 141 4.73 0.08 -0.52
C SER A 141 5.85 1.10 -0.29
N PRO A 142 7.09 0.68 -0.05
CA PRO A 142 8.18 1.59 0.32
C PRO A 142 8.62 2.51 -0.81
N ASP A 143 8.39 2.10 -2.05
CA ASP A 143 8.68 2.89 -3.23
C ASP A 143 7.42 3.09 -4.08
N TYR A 144 7.44 4.09 -4.92
CA TYR A 144 6.45 4.28 -5.96
C TYR A 144 7.10 4.79 -7.25
N ALA A 145 6.46 4.53 -8.38
CA ALA A 145 6.80 5.14 -9.64
C ALA A 145 5.63 5.93 -10.22
N VAL A 146 5.93 7.02 -10.91
CA VAL A 146 5.00 7.69 -11.82
C VAL A 146 5.35 7.26 -13.24
N ILE A 147 4.38 6.68 -13.93
CA ILE A 147 4.44 6.44 -15.37
C ILE A 147 3.63 7.53 -16.05
N ALA A 148 4.24 8.26 -16.98
CA ALA A 148 3.59 9.26 -17.80
C ALA A 148 3.71 8.88 -19.27
N GLN A 149 2.62 8.99 -20.04
CA GLN A 149 2.60 8.65 -21.45
C GLN A 149 2.40 9.91 -22.30
N LYS A 150 3.31 10.12 -23.26
CA LYS A 150 3.20 11.19 -24.24
C LYS A 150 2.00 10.95 -25.16
N ASP A 151 1.33 12.02 -25.59
CA ASP A 151 0.18 11.96 -26.49
C ASP A 151 0.50 11.24 -27.80
N ALA A 152 -0.49 10.50 -28.32
CA ALA A 152 -0.41 9.74 -29.56
C ALA A 152 -1.81 9.37 -30.07
N SER A 153 -1.88 8.62 -31.17
CA SER A 153 -3.15 8.04 -31.62
C SER A 153 -3.74 7.09 -30.56
N LEU A 154 -5.07 6.98 -30.53
CA LEU A 154 -5.75 6.06 -29.60
C LEU A 154 -5.27 4.61 -29.72
N GLU A 155 -4.90 4.17 -30.93
CA GLU A 155 -4.34 2.84 -31.17
C GLU A 155 -3.03 2.61 -30.41
N ILE A 156 -2.16 3.62 -30.34
CA ILE A 156 -0.90 3.54 -29.60
C ILE A 156 -1.15 3.64 -28.09
N LEU A 157 -1.99 4.59 -27.66
CA LEU A 157 -2.29 4.78 -26.24
C LEU A 157 -2.92 3.52 -25.64
N SER A 158 -3.88 2.90 -26.32
CA SER A 158 -4.63 1.74 -25.83
C SER A 158 -3.77 0.50 -25.56
N GLN A 159 -2.58 0.40 -26.15
CA GLN A 159 -1.65 -0.71 -25.88
C GLN A 159 -1.22 -0.79 -24.41
N PHE A 160 -1.34 0.30 -23.65
CA PHE A 160 -0.96 0.37 -22.24
C PHE A 160 -2.16 0.54 -21.29
N ASP A 161 -3.42 0.42 -21.77
CA ASP A 161 -4.61 0.64 -20.96
C ASP A 161 -4.65 -0.23 -19.72
N ASP A 162 -4.29 -1.50 -19.81
CA ASP A 162 -4.22 -2.40 -18.65
C ASP A 162 -3.28 -1.85 -17.55
N THR A 163 -2.14 -1.25 -17.94
CA THR A 163 -1.20 -0.64 -16.98
C THR A 163 -1.80 0.59 -16.31
N PHE A 164 -2.51 1.43 -17.06
CA PHE A 164 -3.08 2.66 -16.53
C PHE A 164 -4.37 2.44 -15.73
N LEU A 165 -5.12 1.37 -16.00
CA LEU A 165 -6.37 1.04 -15.31
C LEU A 165 -6.16 0.23 -14.02
N LYS A 166 -5.15 -0.62 -13.97
CA LYS A 166 -4.89 -1.50 -12.83
C LYS A 166 -4.33 -0.72 -11.63
N GLU A 167 -4.75 -1.13 -10.41
CA GLU A 167 -4.12 -0.66 -9.17
C GLU A 167 -2.93 -1.55 -8.80
N TYR A 168 -1.89 -0.92 -8.26
CA TYR A 168 -0.64 -1.57 -7.92
C TYR A 168 -0.21 -1.24 -6.49
N GLY A 169 0.28 -2.26 -5.79
CA GLY A 169 0.86 -2.16 -4.47
C GLY A 169 -0.13 -1.76 -3.36
N LEU A 170 0.42 -1.29 -2.24
CA LEU A 170 -0.32 -0.93 -1.04
C LEU A 170 -0.22 0.58 -0.79
N SER A 171 -1.36 1.27 -0.88
CA SER A 171 -1.50 2.68 -0.46
C SER A 171 -1.84 2.79 1.02
N LEU A 172 -1.69 4.00 1.59
CA LEU A 172 -2.16 4.28 2.94
C LEU A 172 -3.65 3.94 3.10
N ASN A 173 -4.49 4.34 2.14
CA ASN A 173 -5.92 4.04 2.19
C ASN A 173 -6.21 2.53 2.13
N SER A 174 -5.49 1.78 1.28
CA SER A 174 -5.73 0.33 1.18
C SER A 174 -5.37 -0.41 2.46
N ILE A 175 -4.28 0.00 3.14
CA ILE A 175 -3.85 -0.67 4.38
C ILE A 175 -4.67 -0.24 5.59
N THR A 176 -5.13 1.02 5.66
CA THR A 176 -6.07 1.47 6.71
C THR A 176 -7.40 0.76 6.61
N ASN A 177 -7.94 0.54 5.40
CA ASN A 177 -9.13 -0.26 5.20
C ASN A 177 -8.96 -1.71 5.71
N LYS A 178 -7.78 -2.32 5.47
CA LYS A 178 -7.47 -3.65 6.04
C LYS A 178 -7.44 -3.63 7.57
N PHE A 179 -6.96 -2.55 8.18
CA PHE A 179 -6.97 -2.39 9.64
C PHE A 179 -8.38 -2.19 10.19
N GLU A 180 -9.21 -1.38 9.54
CA GLU A 180 -10.62 -1.21 9.91
C GLU A 180 -11.40 -2.53 9.81
N ASN A 181 -11.21 -3.32 8.76
CA ASN A 181 -11.78 -4.65 8.63
C ASN A 181 -11.41 -5.56 9.81
N ARG A 182 -10.16 -5.45 10.30
CA ARG A 182 -9.76 -6.18 11.52
C ARG A 182 -10.56 -5.74 12.74
N LEU A 183 -10.75 -4.43 12.93
CA LEU A 183 -11.54 -3.90 14.06
C LEU A 183 -12.98 -4.37 13.99
N LEU A 184 -13.63 -4.26 12.85
CA LEU A 184 -15.00 -4.75 12.63
C LEU A 184 -15.13 -6.24 12.93
N ASN A 185 -14.17 -7.05 12.53
CA ASN A 185 -14.15 -8.49 12.84
C ASN A 185 -14.00 -8.77 14.34
N ILE A 186 -13.25 -7.94 15.08
CA ILE A 186 -13.10 -8.07 16.53
C ILE A 186 -14.41 -7.69 17.21
N GLU A 187 -15.04 -6.59 16.82
CA GLU A 187 -16.32 -6.13 17.35
C GLU A 187 -17.44 -7.16 17.12
N ALA A 188 -17.51 -7.73 15.92
CA ALA A 188 -18.48 -8.77 15.61
C ALA A 188 -18.30 -10.02 16.48
N LYS A 189 -17.05 -10.46 16.70
CA LYS A 189 -16.75 -11.59 17.58
C LYS A 189 -17.04 -11.30 19.05
N ALA A 190 -16.78 -10.07 19.51
CA ALA A 190 -17.10 -9.65 20.86
C ALA A 190 -18.63 -9.67 21.10
N SER A 191 -19.40 -9.11 20.19
CA SER A 191 -20.88 -9.13 20.26
C SER A 191 -21.44 -10.55 20.22
N GLU A 192 -20.88 -11.44 19.39
CA GLU A 192 -21.28 -12.87 19.38
C GLU A 192 -20.94 -13.56 20.70
N ALA A 193 -19.79 -13.26 21.30
CA ALA A 193 -19.40 -13.82 22.58
C ALA A 193 -20.32 -13.34 23.73
N GLU A 194 -20.70 -12.06 23.75
CA GLU A 194 -21.62 -11.48 24.69
C GLU A 194 -23.01 -12.12 24.57
N ALA A 195 -23.51 -12.32 23.36
CA ALA A 195 -24.80 -13.00 23.14
C ALA A 195 -24.77 -14.45 23.66
N LYS A 196 -23.70 -15.19 23.41
CA LYS A 196 -23.51 -16.56 23.92
C LYS A 196 -23.42 -16.60 25.44
N ALA A 197 -22.74 -15.63 26.06
CA ALA A 197 -22.64 -15.51 27.51
C ALA A 197 -24.04 -15.27 28.14
N SER A 198 -24.79 -14.33 27.59
CA SER A 198 -26.17 -14.04 28.05
C SER A 198 -27.11 -15.25 27.91
N GLU A 199 -27.00 -16.02 26.82
CA GLU A 199 -27.79 -17.25 26.66
C GLU A 199 -27.38 -18.33 27.68
N ALA A 200 -26.09 -18.45 27.97
CA ALA A 200 -25.57 -19.39 28.96
C ALA A 200 -26.08 -19.02 30.39
N GLU A 201 -26.06 -17.73 30.75
CA GLU A 201 -26.59 -17.23 32.03
C GLU A 201 -28.09 -17.50 32.17
N ALA A 202 -28.86 -17.27 31.10
CA ALA A 202 -30.29 -17.58 31.11
C ALA A 202 -30.57 -19.08 31.34
N LYS A 203 -29.83 -19.96 30.66
CA LYS A 203 -29.92 -21.42 30.85
C LYS A 203 -29.51 -21.86 32.26
N ALA A 204 -28.47 -21.25 32.84
CA ALA A 204 -28.04 -21.52 34.20
C ALA A 204 -29.14 -21.12 35.21
N SER A 205 -29.72 -19.94 35.08
CA SER A 205 -30.83 -19.48 35.93
C SER A 205 -32.07 -20.39 35.84
N GLU A 206 -32.41 -20.86 34.63
CA GLU A 206 -33.50 -21.82 34.44
C GLU A 206 -33.24 -23.18 35.13
N ALA A 207 -31.98 -23.64 35.04
CA ALA A 207 -31.55 -24.88 35.69
C ALA A 207 -31.60 -24.77 37.23
N GLU A 208 -31.17 -23.64 37.79
CA GLU A 208 -31.25 -23.35 39.23
C GLU A 208 -32.70 -23.29 39.70
N ALA A 209 -33.60 -22.66 38.96
CA ALA A 209 -35.03 -22.63 39.29
C ALA A 209 -35.65 -24.05 39.30
N LYS A 210 -35.30 -24.88 38.30
CA LYS A 210 -35.76 -26.28 38.26
C LYS A 210 -35.21 -27.12 39.42
N ALA A 211 -33.95 -26.90 39.81
CA ALA A 211 -33.34 -27.58 40.95
C ALA A 211 -34.04 -27.20 42.25
N SER A 212 -34.32 -25.92 42.48
CA SER A 212 -35.06 -25.44 43.67
C SER A 212 -36.45 -25.99 43.73
N GLU A 213 -37.19 -26.11 42.61
CA GLU A 213 -38.53 -26.72 42.56
C GLU A 213 -38.47 -28.22 42.88
N ALA A 214 -37.42 -28.92 42.40
CA ALA A 214 -37.24 -30.34 42.69
C ALA A 214 -36.93 -30.57 44.18
N GLU A 215 -36.12 -29.74 44.80
CA GLU A 215 -35.82 -29.78 46.24
C GLU A 215 -37.10 -29.53 47.11
N ALA A 216 -37.91 -28.55 46.72
CA ALA A 216 -39.17 -28.27 47.40
C ALA A 216 -40.16 -29.48 47.35
N LYS A 217 -40.25 -30.12 46.16
CA LYS A 217 -41.09 -31.34 45.99
C LYS A 217 -40.55 -32.53 46.80
N ALA A 218 -39.26 -32.70 46.89
CA ALA A 218 -38.61 -33.74 47.70
C ALA A 218 -38.90 -33.53 49.19
N SER A 219 -38.76 -32.31 49.71
CA SER A 219 -39.07 -31.95 51.10
C SER A 219 -40.57 -32.17 51.46
N GLU A 220 -41.47 -31.84 50.54
CA GLU A 220 -42.90 -32.11 50.73
C GLU A 220 -43.20 -33.61 50.75
N ALA A 221 -42.57 -34.41 49.97
CA ALA A 221 -42.70 -35.85 49.92
C ALA A 221 -42.21 -36.51 51.24
N GLU A 222 -41.06 -36.05 51.75
CA GLU A 222 -40.51 -36.50 53.03
C GLU A 222 -41.44 -36.16 54.21
N ALA A 223 -42.02 -34.96 54.24
CA ALA A 223 -42.94 -34.56 55.24
C ALA A 223 -44.23 -35.46 55.25
N LYS A 224 -44.74 -35.76 54.04
CA LYS A 224 -45.89 -36.68 53.89
C LYS A 224 -45.60 -38.12 54.34
N ALA A 225 -44.38 -38.61 54.07
CA ALA A 225 -43.93 -39.92 54.49
C ALA A 225 -43.85 -40.01 56.03
N SER A 226 -43.24 -38.99 56.69
CA SER A 226 -43.15 -38.89 58.12
C SER A 226 -44.49 -38.83 58.81
N GLU A 227 -45.49 -38.09 58.27
CA GLU A 227 -46.86 -38.08 58.78
C GLU A 227 -47.57 -39.44 58.63
N ALA A 228 -47.29 -40.19 57.57
CA ALA A 228 -47.87 -41.51 57.39
C ALA A 228 -47.32 -42.53 58.41
N GLU A 229 -45.98 -42.47 58.67
CA GLU A 229 -45.38 -43.33 59.72
C GLU A 229 -45.84 -43.01 61.12
N ALA A 230 -46.15 -41.77 61.46
CA ALA A 230 -46.69 -41.37 62.78
C ALA A 230 -48.12 -41.80 63.00
N LYS A 231 -48.87 -42.20 61.98
CA LYS A 231 -50.25 -42.67 62.04
C LYS A 231 -50.42 -44.20 62.02
N ALA A 232 -49.35 -44.94 61.77
CA ALA A 232 -49.29 -46.39 61.78
C ALA A 232 -48.87 -46.92 63.16
#